data_d7e425bf83fb71f1db4143ea8fed1c6d
#
_entry.id   d7e425bf83fb71f1db4143ea8fed1c6d
#
_cell.length_a   1.000
_cell.length_b   1.000
_cell.length_c   1.000
_cell.angle_alpha   90.00
_cell.angle_beta   90.00
_cell.angle_gamma   90.00
#
_symmetry.space_group_name_H-M   'P 1'
#
loop_
_entity.id
_entity.type
_entity.pdbx_description
1 polymer ?
#
loop_
_entity_poly.entity_id
_entity_poly.type
_entity_poly.pdbx_seq_one_letter_code
_entity_poly.pdbx_strand_id
1 'polypeptide(L)'
;MRFRGDPRGTRHLIHEFLSPLANRRDDGYGGTLLQRMRFLIEITDAVRDVWPEEKPLLVRLSATDWVDGGLTVEDSVGIARRLKLHGVDLVDCSSGGIVAAQPPSVGPGYQVPLAARVRQEAEIPTSAVGLITAPEHADAIIRTGQADLVLLGREFLRHVYWPLDAARELGAQVEWPEQYARAKR
;
A
#
# COMPACT_ATOMS: atom_id res chain seq x y z
N MET A 1 9.81 -6.97 -29.07
CA MET A 1 10.46 -5.83 -28.39
C MET A 1 11.03 -6.33 -27.07
N ARG A 2 12.35 -6.40 -26.88
CA ARG A 2 12.95 -6.90 -25.63
C ARG A 2 13.03 -5.75 -24.65
N PHE A 3 12.19 -5.75 -23.62
CA PHE A 3 12.37 -4.86 -22.47
C PHE A 3 13.65 -5.27 -21.72
N ARG A 4 14.73 -4.51 -21.88
CA ARG A 4 15.88 -4.56 -20.98
C ARG A 4 15.51 -3.82 -19.71
N GLY A 5 14.75 -4.48 -18.82
CA GLY A 5 14.46 -3.98 -17.50
C GLY A 5 15.54 -4.40 -16.52
N ASP A 6 15.92 -3.52 -15.61
CA ASP A 6 16.77 -3.84 -14.46
C ASP A 6 16.15 -5.03 -13.69
N PRO A 7 16.90 -6.15 -13.48
CA PRO A 7 16.37 -7.34 -12.80
C PRO A 7 16.02 -7.11 -11.31
N ARG A 8 16.24 -5.93 -10.77
CA ARG A 8 16.01 -5.57 -9.36
C ARG A 8 14.68 -4.90 -9.06
N GLY A 9 13.84 -4.60 -10.06
CA GLY A 9 12.53 -4.01 -9.87
C GLY A 9 11.44 -5.09 -9.80
N THR A 10 10.63 -5.12 -8.74
CA THR A 10 9.39 -5.91 -8.68
C THR A 10 8.32 -5.22 -9.52
N ARG A 11 8.21 -5.60 -10.78
CA ARG A 11 7.22 -5.04 -11.69
C ARG A 11 5.93 -5.81 -11.57
N HIS A 12 4.90 -5.15 -11.05
CA HIS A 12 3.54 -5.67 -11.04
C HIS A 12 2.79 -5.11 -12.24
N LEU A 13 2.09 -5.96 -12.98
CA LEU A 13 1.42 -5.60 -14.23
C LEU A 13 0.52 -4.36 -14.10
N ILE A 14 -0.31 -4.29 -13.05
CA ILE A 14 -1.19 -3.13 -12.83
C ILE A 14 -0.36 -1.85 -12.66
N HIS A 15 0.74 -1.92 -11.90
CA HIS A 15 1.62 -0.76 -11.72
C HIS A 15 2.34 -0.37 -13.01
N GLU A 16 2.67 -1.32 -13.88
CA GLU A 16 3.22 -1.03 -15.21
C GLU A 16 2.23 -0.26 -16.10
N PHE A 17 0.92 -0.48 -15.92
CA PHE A 17 -0.09 0.34 -16.60
C PHE A 17 -0.20 1.74 -15.99
N LEU A 18 -0.08 1.88 -14.68
CA LEU A 18 -0.23 3.15 -13.97
C LEU A 18 0.97 4.09 -14.19
N SER A 19 2.19 3.56 -14.13
CA SER A 19 3.41 4.37 -14.23
C SER A 19 3.66 4.86 -15.65
N PRO A 20 3.82 6.17 -15.88
CA PRO A 20 4.16 6.70 -17.20
C PRO A 20 5.57 6.32 -17.65
N LEU A 21 6.44 5.85 -16.75
CA LEU A 21 7.77 5.35 -17.10
C LEU A 21 7.72 4.00 -17.83
N ALA A 22 6.77 3.14 -17.45
CA ALA A 22 6.57 1.84 -18.06
C ALA A 22 5.52 1.88 -19.17
N ASN A 23 4.40 2.57 -18.96
CA ASN A 23 3.29 2.66 -19.90
C ASN A 23 3.59 3.66 -21.02
N ARG A 24 3.95 3.13 -22.19
CA ARG A 24 4.22 3.89 -23.42
C ARG A 24 3.13 3.68 -24.49
N ARG A 25 1.94 3.22 -24.06
CA ARG A 25 0.82 2.93 -24.96
C ARG A 25 0.21 4.24 -25.48
N ASP A 26 -0.31 4.17 -26.71
CA ASP A 26 -1.02 5.25 -27.40
C ASP A 26 -2.51 4.94 -27.61
N ASP A 27 -3.00 3.86 -26.99
CA ASP A 27 -4.41 3.44 -26.99
C ASP A 27 -5.17 3.91 -25.74
N GLY A 28 -6.39 3.42 -25.53
CA GLY A 28 -7.24 3.77 -24.39
C GLY A 28 -6.72 3.38 -23.00
N TYR A 29 -5.55 2.75 -22.90
CA TYR A 29 -4.88 2.36 -21.65
C TYR A 29 -3.57 3.12 -21.39
N GLY A 30 -3.19 4.08 -22.23
CA GLY A 30 -1.97 4.88 -22.12
C GLY A 30 -2.23 6.38 -22.18
N GLY A 31 -1.19 7.20 -21.96
CA GLY A 31 -1.27 8.65 -22.02
C GLY A 31 -1.71 9.28 -20.71
N THR A 32 -2.92 9.81 -20.60
CA THR A 32 -3.42 10.50 -19.39
C THR A 32 -3.53 9.56 -18.18
N LEU A 33 -3.51 10.11 -16.97
CA LEU A 33 -3.73 9.32 -15.74
C LEU A 33 -5.03 8.52 -15.81
N LEU A 34 -6.12 9.13 -16.32
CA LEU A 34 -7.41 8.48 -16.46
C LEU A 34 -7.34 7.23 -17.34
N GLN A 35 -6.59 7.30 -18.45
CA GLN A 35 -6.40 6.16 -19.33
C GLN A 35 -5.47 5.10 -18.71
N ARG A 36 -4.38 5.52 -18.06
CA ARG A 36 -3.47 4.60 -17.39
C ARG A 36 -4.11 3.83 -16.24
N MET A 37 -5.05 4.43 -15.50
CA MET A 37 -5.77 3.74 -14.41
C MET A 37 -6.91 2.84 -14.89
N ARG A 38 -7.30 2.89 -16.17
CA ARG A 38 -8.43 2.15 -16.71
C ARG A 38 -8.34 0.65 -16.44
N PHE A 39 -7.17 0.04 -16.66
CA PHE A 39 -6.96 -1.38 -16.39
C PHE A 39 -7.15 -1.75 -14.93
N LEU A 40 -6.67 -0.93 -14.00
CA LEU A 40 -6.89 -1.12 -12.57
C LEU A 40 -8.38 -1.06 -12.22
N ILE A 41 -9.11 -0.11 -12.77
CA ILE A 41 -10.54 0.05 -12.51
C ILE A 41 -11.34 -1.14 -13.05
N GLU A 42 -11.08 -1.57 -14.28
CA GLU A 42 -11.73 -2.75 -14.88
C GLU A 42 -11.51 -4.02 -14.05
N ILE A 43 -10.29 -4.22 -13.50
CA ILE A 43 -10.00 -5.33 -12.57
C ILE A 43 -10.78 -5.16 -11.27
N THR A 44 -10.82 -3.94 -10.71
CA THR A 44 -11.52 -3.65 -9.45
C THR A 44 -13.00 -3.97 -9.59
N ASP A 45 -13.65 -3.52 -10.67
CA ASP A 45 -15.05 -3.80 -10.96
C ASP A 45 -15.30 -5.30 -11.11
N ALA A 46 -14.48 -5.99 -11.91
CA ALA A 46 -14.60 -7.44 -12.10
C ALA A 46 -14.42 -8.24 -10.80
N VAL A 47 -13.56 -7.79 -9.89
CA VAL A 47 -13.42 -8.41 -8.57
C VAL A 47 -14.64 -8.10 -7.70
N ARG A 48 -15.10 -6.84 -7.67
CA ARG A 48 -16.25 -6.44 -6.86
C ARG A 48 -17.54 -7.16 -7.28
N ASP A 49 -17.72 -7.43 -8.55
CA ASP A 49 -18.88 -8.15 -9.09
C ASP A 49 -19.03 -9.58 -8.53
N VAL A 50 -17.94 -10.22 -8.12
CA VAL A 50 -17.93 -11.60 -7.59
C VAL A 50 -17.54 -11.69 -6.11
N TRP A 51 -16.99 -10.60 -5.54
CA TRP A 51 -16.56 -10.58 -4.14
C TRP A 51 -17.71 -10.09 -3.25
N PRO A 52 -18.10 -10.86 -2.21
CA PRO A 52 -19.20 -10.49 -1.33
C PRO A 52 -19.04 -9.05 -0.77
N GLU A 53 -20.14 -8.29 -0.76
CA GLU A 53 -20.13 -6.89 -0.35
C GLU A 53 -19.68 -6.71 1.12
N GLU A 54 -20.01 -7.67 1.99
CA GLU A 54 -19.62 -7.67 3.39
C GLU A 54 -18.12 -7.95 3.63
N LYS A 55 -17.37 -8.31 2.59
CA LYS A 55 -15.94 -8.55 2.68
C LYS A 55 -15.16 -7.37 2.12
N PRO A 56 -14.15 -6.87 2.87
CA PRO A 56 -13.38 -5.74 2.39
C PRO A 56 -12.57 -6.07 1.13
N LEU A 57 -12.50 -5.11 0.21
CA LEU A 57 -11.63 -5.12 -0.95
C LEU A 57 -10.52 -4.10 -0.75
N LEU A 58 -9.29 -4.57 -0.74
CA LEU A 58 -8.11 -3.72 -0.55
C LEU A 58 -7.29 -3.68 -1.84
N VAL A 59 -6.73 -2.52 -2.15
CA VAL A 59 -5.83 -2.34 -3.30
C VAL A 59 -4.49 -1.81 -2.81
N ARG A 60 -3.41 -2.50 -3.20
CA ARG A 60 -2.05 -2.02 -2.94
C ARG A 60 -1.54 -1.20 -4.12
N LEU A 61 -1.06 0.01 -3.82
CA LEU A 61 -0.45 0.92 -4.78
C LEU A 61 1.03 1.15 -4.44
N SER A 62 1.86 1.26 -5.48
CA SER A 62 3.14 1.96 -5.36
C SER A 62 2.88 3.45 -5.55
N ALA A 63 2.71 4.18 -4.45
CA ALA A 63 2.18 5.54 -4.45
C ALA A 63 3.10 6.58 -5.10
N THR A 64 4.36 6.24 -5.39
CA THR A 64 5.30 7.07 -6.14
C THR A 64 6.43 6.23 -6.73
N ASP A 65 6.98 6.64 -7.86
CA ASP A 65 8.14 6.02 -8.48
C ASP A 65 9.47 6.61 -8.00
N TRP A 66 9.44 7.66 -7.17
CA TRP A 66 10.60 8.37 -6.62
C TRP A 66 11.52 9.02 -7.68
N VAL A 67 11.03 9.27 -8.88
CA VAL A 67 11.80 9.86 -9.99
C VAL A 67 10.93 10.76 -10.83
N ASP A 68 11.52 11.80 -11.37
CA ASP A 68 10.84 12.76 -12.25
C ASP A 68 10.24 12.06 -13.48
N GLY A 69 9.04 12.46 -13.85
CA GLY A 69 8.28 11.84 -14.93
C GLY A 69 7.69 10.47 -14.60
N GLY A 70 7.81 10.00 -13.36
CA GLY A 70 7.16 8.80 -12.84
C GLY A 70 5.78 9.08 -12.23
N LEU A 71 5.17 8.05 -11.66
CA LEU A 71 3.95 8.18 -10.88
C LEU A 71 4.23 9.01 -9.62
N THR A 72 3.36 9.98 -9.34
CA THR A 72 3.47 10.86 -8.18
C THR A 72 2.46 10.50 -7.09
N VAL A 73 2.63 11.02 -5.89
CA VAL A 73 1.65 10.83 -4.82
C VAL A 73 0.33 11.54 -5.14
N GLU A 74 0.36 12.64 -5.87
CA GLU A 74 -0.81 13.35 -6.39
C GLU A 74 -1.62 12.46 -7.33
N ASP A 75 -0.94 11.77 -8.26
CA ASP A 75 -1.57 10.77 -9.13
C ASP A 75 -2.23 9.68 -8.28
N SER A 76 -1.56 9.20 -7.24
CA SER A 76 -2.05 8.16 -6.35
C SER A 76 -3.28 8.59 -5.53
N VAL A 77 -3.34 9.86 -5.12
CA VAL A 77 -4.56 10.44 -4.54
C VAL A 77 -5.72 10.41 -5.55
N GLY A 78 -5.46 10.78 -6.81
CA GLY A 78 -6.46 10.71 -7.89
C GLY A 78 -6.95 9.28 -8.15
N ILE A 79 -6.03 8.32 -8.16
CA ILE A 79 -6.33 6.88 -8.28
C ILE A 79 -7.18 6.41 -7.09
N ALA A 80 -6.78 6.75 -5.86
CA ALA A 80 -7.47 6.34 -4.64
C ALA A 80 -8.90 6.88 -4.57
N ARG A 81 -9.13 8.14 -4.96
CA ARG A 81 -10.48 8.71 -5.11
C ARG A 81 -11.33 7.89 -6.08
N ARG A 82 -10.74 7.47 -7.18
CA ARG A 82 -11.45 6.66 -8.17
C ARG A 82 -11.76 5.26 -7.65
N LEU A 83 -10.80 4.60 -7.00
CA LEU A 83 -10.97 3.29 -6.37
C LEU A 83 -12.08 3.29 -5.33
N LYS A 84 -12.19 4.35 -4.50
CA LYS A 84 -13.28 4.54 -3.54
C LYS A 84 -14.65 4.48 -4.21
N LEU A 85 -14.81 5.14 -5.36
CA LEU A 85 -16.06 5.14 -6.13
C LEU A 85 -16.40 3.77 -6.74
N HIS A 86 -15.40 2.89 -6.87
CA HIS A 86 -15.54 1.52 -7.38
C HIS A 86 -15.54 0.46 -6.26
N GLY A 87 -15.85 0.87 -5.02
CA GLY A 87 -16.08 -0.03 -3.90
C GLY A 87 -14.81 -0.61 -3.27
N VAL A 88 -13.68 0.07 -3.39
CA VAL A 88 -12.48 -0.26 -2.60
C VAL A 88 -12.60 0.33 -1.22
N ASP A 89 -12.34 -0.48 -0.20
CA ASP A 89 -12.50 -0.12 1.20
C ASP A 89 -11.22 0.48 1.81
N LEU A 90 -10.05 0.08 1.30
CA LEU A 90 -8.77 0.54 1.82
C LEU A 90 -7.68 0.51 0.73
N VAL A 91 -6.79 1.51 0.77
CA VAL A 91 -5.58 1.55 -0.07
C VAL A 91 -4.33 1.27 0.76
N ASP A 92 -3.60 0.22 0.41
CA ASP A 92 -2.28 -0.08 0.99
C ASP A 92 -1.20 0.67 0.23
N CYS A 93 -0.53 1.61 0.92
CA CYS A 93 0.44 2.51 0.33
C CYS A 93 1.87 2.01 0.46
N SER A 94 2.41 1.50 -0.64
CA SER A 94 3.83 1.19 -0.84
C SER A 94 4.48 2.21 -1.79
N SER A 95 5.69 1.97 -2.29
CA SER A 95 6.35 2.87 -3.25
C SER A 95 7.41 2.18 -4.10
N GLY A 96 7.72 2.76 -5.25
CA GLY A 96 8.79 2.33 -6.14
C GLY A 96 8.50 1.02 -6.88
N GLY A 97 9.55 0.40 -7.42
CA GLY A 97 9.49 -0.91 -8.08
C GLY A 97 9.51 -0.87 -9.61
N ILE A 98 9.29 0.27 -10.27
CA ILE A 98 9.37 0.41 -11.73
C ILE A 98 10.81 0.60 -12.20
N VAL A 99 11.54 1.43 -11.49
CA VAL A 99 12.95 1.73 -11.77
C VAL A 99 13.81 1.46 -10.55
N ALA A 100 15.13 1.38 -10.72
CA ALA A 100 16.07 1.19 -9.63
C ALA A 100 16.25 2.45 -8.74
N ALA A 101 15.41 3.48 -8.91
CA ALA A 101 15.43 4.66 -8.07
C ALA A 101 15.11 4.31 -6.61
N GLN A 102 15.85 4.93 -5.71
CA GLN A 102 15.63 4.79 -4.27
C GLN A 102 14.92 6.03 -3.73
N PRO A 103 14.07 5.88 -2.69
CA PRO A 103 13.55 7.04 -1.98
C PRO A 103 14.71 7.90 -1.45
N PRO A 104 14.51 9.22 -1.34
CA PRO A 104 15.55 10.15 -0.87
C PRO A 104 16.10 9.80 0.52
N SER A 105 15.28 9.18 1.35
CA SER A 105 15.66 8.69 2.68
C SER A 105 14.93 7.39 2.98
N VAL A 106 15.68 6.33 3.28
CA VAL A 106 15.12 5.03 3.69
C VAL A 106 15.34 4.88 5.19
N GLY A 107 14.26 4.84 5.95
CA GLY A 107 14.27 4.65 7.40
C GLY A 107 12.93 4.10 7.90
N PRO A 108 12.79 3.86 9.23
CA PRO A 108 11.52 3.41 9.80
C PRO A 108 10.36 4.34 9.41
N GLY A 109 9.31 3.79 8.78
CA GLY A 109 8.12 4.54 8.38
C GLY A 109 8.29 5.43 7.14
N TYR A 110 9.33 5.27 6.32
CA TYR A 110 9.60 6.15 5.16
C TYR A 110 8.45 6.28 4.15
N GLN A 111 7.52 5.34 4.13
CA GLN A 111 6.32 5.38 3.28
C GLN A 111 5.06 5.89 4.00
N VAL A 112 5.11 6.08 5.32
CA VAL A 112 3.98 6.57 6.10
C VAL A 112 3.42 7.91 5.59
N PRO A 113 4.25 8.91 5.20
CA PRO A 113 3.74 10.16 4.64
C PRO A 113 2.90 9.98 3.37
N LEU A 114 3.17 8.94 2.58
CA LEU A 114 2.39 8.63 1.37
C LEU A 114 0.98 8.13 1.75
N ALA A 115 0.91 7.22 2.73
CA ALA A 115 -0.36 6.72 3.25
C ALA A 115 -1.19 7.85 3.88
N ALA A 116 -0.55 8.69 4.70
CA ALA A 116 -1.20 9.83 5.34
C ALA A 116 -1.80 10.80 4.31
N ARG A 117 -1.07 11.10 3.24
CA ARG A 117 -1.54 12.00 2.19
C ARG A 117 -2.71 11.41 1.41
N VAL A 118 -2.62 10.14 1.00
CA VAL A 118 -3.73 9.44 0.32
C VAL A 118 -4.95 9.40 1.23
N ARG A 119 -4.78 9.06 2.52
CA ARG A 119 -5.86 9.04 3.50
C ARG A 119 -6.59 10.39 3.62
N GLN A 120 -5.84 11.45 3.78
CA GLN A 120 -6.38 12.78 4.00
C GLN A 120 -7.04 13.36 2.74
N GLU A 121 -6.40 13.23 1.58
CA GLU A 121 -6.86 13.89 0.37
C GLU A 121 -7.87 13.07 -0.44
N ALA A 122 -7.80 11.73 -0.39
CA ALA A 122 -8.78 10.87 -1.03
C ALA A 122 -9.92 10.44 -0.10
N GLU A 123 -9.81 10.72 1.20
CA GLU A 123 -10.80 10.35 2.22
C GLU A 123 -11.17 8.86 2.17
N ILE A 124 -10.17 8.01 2.03
CA ILE A 124 -10.28 6.55 2.02
C ILE A 124 -9.34 5.98 3.09
N PRO A 125 -9.74 4.93 3.82
CA PRO A 125 -8.85 4.25 4.74
C PRO A 125 -7.55 3.81 4.05
N THR A 126 -6.44 3.88 4.78
CA THR A 126 -5.13 3.47 4.25
C THR A 126 -4.40 2.54 5.20
N SER A 127 -3.49 1.76 4.64
CA SER A 127 -2.45 1.09 5.41
C SER A 127 -1.07 1.63 5.05
N ALA A 128 -0.20 1.68 6.07
CA ALA A 128 1.18 2.09 5.94
C ALA A 128 2.12 0.91 6.12
N VAL A 129 3.17 0.87 5.30
CA VAL A 129 4.26 -0.11 5.36
C VAL A 129 5.60 0.62 5.23
N GLY A 130 6.68 -0.01 5.63
CA GLY A 130 8.03 0.52 5.39
C GLY A 130 8.91 0.55 6.61
N LEU A 131 9.63 -0.55 6.88
CA LEU A 131 10.57 -0.68 7.99
C LEU A 131 9.99 -0.32 9.38
N ILE A 132 8.69 -0.51 9.57
CA ILE A 132 8.03 -0.38 10.86
C ILE A 132 8.29 -1.68 11.61
N THR A 133 8.91 -1.58 12.81
CA THR A 133 9.29 -2.73 13.64
C THR A 133 8.91 -2.53 15.09
N ALA A 134 8.98 -1.30 15.61
CA ALA A 134 8.69 -0.97 17.00
C ALA A 134 7.16 -0.81 17.22
N PRO A 135 6.60 -1.43 18.28
CA PRO A 135 5.20 -1.29 18.65
C PRO A 135 4.73 0.16 18.84
N GLU A 136 5.54 0.97 19.53
CA GLU A 136 5.22 2.39 19.79
C GLU A 136 5.15 3.20 18.49
N HIS A 137 5.99 2.88 17.50
CA HIS A 137 5.94 3.54 16.20
C HIS A 137 4.67 3.16 15.43
N ALA A 138 4.29 1.87 15.45
CA ALA A 138 3.05 1.41 14.84
C ALA A 138 1.82 2.05 15.49
N ASP A 139 1.78 2.08 16.82
CA ASP A 139 0.71 2.74 17.59
C ASP A 139 0.62 4.25 17.29
N ALA A 140 1.77 4.93 17.24
CA ALA A 140 1.83 6.36 16.93
C ALA A 140 1.24 6.67 15.53
N ILE A 141 1.55 5.86 14.50
CA ILE A 141 1.00 6.03 13.15
C ILE A 141 -0.54 6.00 13.17
N ILE A 142 -1.12 5.04 13.89
CA ILE A 142 -2.58 4.88 14.00
C ILE A 142 -3.17 6.03 14.81
N ARG A 143 -2.66 6.29 16.00
CA ARG A 143 -3.19 7.32 16.92
C ARG A 143 -3.12 8.73 16.36
N THR A 144 -2.11 9.04 15.58
CA THR A 144 -1.98 10.36 14.95
C THR A 144 -2.73 10.46 13.62
N GLY A 145 -3.45 9.39 13.21
CA GLY A 145 -4.28 9.39 12.00
C GLY A 145 -3.49 9.40 10.70
N GLN A 146 -2.25 8.93 10.72
CA GLN A 146 -1.43 8.85 9.51
C GLN A 146 -1.83 7.66 8.61
N ALA A 147 -2.33 6.59 9.21
CA ALA A 147 -2.92 5.45 8.52
C ALA A 147 -3.94 4.77 9.45
N ASP A 148 -4.76 3.87 8.90
CA ASP A 148 -5.75 3.10 9.67
C ASP A 148 -5.25 1.70 10.02
N LEU A 149 -4.28 1.19 9.26
CA LEU A 149 -3.58 -0.07 9.50
C LEU A 149 -2.08 0.09 9.31
N VAL A 150 -1.31 -0.78 9.97
CA VAL A 150 0.13 -0.91 9.76
C VAL A 150 0.45 -2.31 9.28
N LEU A 151 1.23 -2.41 8.21
CA LEU A 151 1.64 -3.68 7.62
C LEU A 151 3.13 -3.94 7.88
N LEU A 152 3.42 -5.13 8.37
CA LEU A 152 4.78 -5.59 8.66
C LEU A 152 5.08 -6.79 7.76
N GLY A 153 6.11 -6.69 6.92
CA GLY A 153 6.55 -7.81 6.07
C GLY A 153 7.63 -8.62 6.77
N ARG A 154 8.89 -8.24 6.54
CA ARG A 154 10.07 -8.96 7.08
C ARG A 154 10.07 -9.08 8.59
N GLU A 155 9.44 -8.15 9.33
CA GLU A 155 9.33 -8.23 10.77
C GLU A 155 8.50 -9.44 11.20
N PHE A 156 7.36 -9.72 10.57
CA PHE A 156 6.59 -10.93 10.87
C PHE A 156 7.32 -12.23 10.53
N LEU A 157 8.23 -12.21 9.54
CA LEU A 157 9.05 -13.38 9.23
C LEU A 157 10.09 -13.67 10.33
N ARG A 158 10.57 -12.62 11.03
CA ARG A 158 11.52 -12.74 12.14
C ARG A 158 10.82 -12.97 13.48
N HIS A 159 9.65 -12.37 13.65
CA HIS A 159 8.93 -12.28 14.90
C HIS A 159 7.43 -12.57 14.69
N VAL A 160 7.10 -13.84 14.58
CA VAL A 160 5.75 -14.33 14.21
C VAL A 160 4.68 -13.96 15.24
N TYR A 161 5.04 -13.74 16.51
CA TYR A 161 4.15 -13.34 17.60
C TYR A 161 4.16 -11.83 17.86
N TRP A 162 4.75 -11.06 16.98
CA TRP A 162 4.88 -9.60 17.11
C TRP A 162 3.59 -8.90 17.60
N PRO A 163 2.35 -9.23 17.12
CA PRO A 163 1.15 -8.54 17.60
C PRO A 163 0.86 -8.77 19.08
N LEU A 164 1.15 -9.97 19.59
CA LEU A 164 0.95 -10.31 21.00
C LEU A 164 1.97 -9.61 21.90
N ASP A 165 3.22 -9.57 21.45
CA ASP A 165 4.29 -8.87 22.15
C ASP A 165 4.10 -7.34 22.09
N ALA A 166 3.68 -6.80 20.96
CA ALA A 166 3.34 -5.38 20.82
C ALA A 166 2.18 -4.99 21.75
N ALA A 167 1.14 -5.82 21.83
CA ALA A 167 0.03 -5.57 22.77
C ALA A 167 0.52 -5.55 24.23
N ARG A 168 1.38 -6.47 24.60
CA ARG A 168 1.97 -6.50 25.95
C ARG A 168 2.81 -5.26 26.23
N GLU A 169 3.69 -4.87 25.32
CA GLU A 169 4.56 -3.68 25.46
C GLU A 169 3.76 -2.39 25.58
N LEU A 170 2.67 -2.29 24.81
CA LEU A 170 1.75 -1.15 24.83
C LEU A 170 0.71 -1.20 25.96
N GLY A 171 0.71 -2.25 26.81
CA GLY A 171 -0.27 -2.43 27.86
C GLY A 171 -1.69 -2.70 27.39
N ALA A 172 -1.87 -3.16 26.15
CA ALA A 172 -3.17 -3.44 25.55
C ALA A 172 -3.66 -4.86 25.92
N GLN A 173 -4.96 -4.97 26.18
CA GLN A 173 -5.61 -6.27 26.42
C GLN A 173 -6.03 -6.85 25.07
N VAL A 174 -5.52 -8.06 24.76
CA VAL A 174 -5.89 -8.81 23.56
C VAL A 174 -6.23 -10.25 23.93
N GLU A 175 -7.11 -10.86 23.15
CA GLU A 175 -7.39 -12.28 23.26
C GLU A 175 -6.23 -13.07 22.68
N TRP A 176 -5.76 -14.06 23.44
CA TRP A 176 -4.75 -14.99 22.98
C TRP A 176 -5.43 -16.23 22.42
N PRO A 177 -4.91 -16.83 21.33
CA PRO A 177 -5.40 -18.16 20.90
C PRO A 177 -5.34 -19.15 22.06
N GLU A 178 -6.37 -19.96 22.22
CA GLU A 178 -6.51 -20.86 23.38
C GLU A 178 -5.27 -21.74 23.61
N GLN A 179 -4.66 -22.24 22.52
CA GLN A 179 -3.45 -23.07 22.59
C GLN A 179 -2.24 -22.33 23.16
N TYR A 180 -2.24 -21.00 23.14
CA TYR A 180 -1.16 -20.16 23.68
C TYR A 180 -1.54 -19.44 24.99
N ALA A 181 -2.75 -19.60 25.49
CA ALA A 181 -3.25 -18.88 26.66
C ALA A 181 -2.35 -19.05 27.91
N ARG A 182 -1.69 -20.22 28.05
CA ARG A 182 -0.75 -20.47 29.14
C ARG A 182 0.56 -19.65 29.05
N ALA A 183 0.88 -19.10 27.90
CA ALA A 183 2.05 -18.26 27.70
C ALA A 183 1.75 -16.75 27.95
N LYS A 184 0.47 -16.39 28.15
CA LYS A 184 0.07 -15.03 28.50
C LYS A 184 0.59 -14.67 29.90
N ARG A 185 1.51 -13.74 30.00
CA ARG A 185 2.11 -13.25 31.24
C ARG A 185 1.69 -11.82 31.52
#